data_73b42ca8acc66eb40bcdc6c8f037dd29
#
_entry.id   73b42ca8acc66eb40bcdc6c8f037dd29
#
_cell.length_a   1.000
_cell.length_b   1.000
_cell.length_c   1.000
_cell.angle_alpha   90.00
_cell.angle_beta   90.00
_cell.angle_gamma   90.00
#
_symmetry.space_group_name_H-M   'P 1'
#
loop_
_entity.id
_entity.type
_entity.pdbx_description
1 polymer ?
#
loop_
_entity_poly.entity_id
_entity_poly.type
_entity_poly.pdbx_seq_one_letter_code
_entity_poly.pdbx_strand_id
1 'polypeptide(L)'
;MDKTKKAWTVHPGEILRTEFMEPMKITAYRLAKDLDFPGIYDVLRCKRAISAETALRLGKYFGLPAQFWMNLQAEHDLRLAAATAKLERVKARTAA
;
A
#
# COMPACT_ATOMS: atom_id res chain seq x y z
N MET A 1 -0.87 -27.41 6.23
CA MET A 1 -1.31 -26.07 6.49
C MET A 1 -0.99 -25.15 5.37
N ASP A 2 -1.99 -24.49 4.92
CA ASP A 2 -1.78 -23.59 3.79
C ASP A 2 -1.21 -22.26 4.16
N LYS A 3 -1.00 -22.03 5.42
CA LYS A 3 -0.47 -20.74 5.83
C LYS A 3 0.85 -20.41 5.19
N THR A 4 1.64 -21.44 4.92
CA THR A 4 2.94 -21.20 4.30
C THR A 4 2.81 -20.71 2.87
N LYS A 5 1.65 -20.90 2.27
CA LYS A 5 1.45 -20.48 0.89
C LYS A 5 0.80 -19.13 0.76
N LYS A 6 0.34 -18.58 1.86
CA LYS A 6 -0.24 -17.26 1.84
C LYS A 6 0.85 -16.23 1.94
N ALA A 7 0.71 -15.19 1.16
CA ALA A 7 1.60 -14.06 1.33
C ALA A 7 1.32 -13.41 2.66
N TRP A 8 2.38 -13.13 3.40
CA TRP A 8 2.24 -12.35 4.61
C TRP A 8 2.67 -10.94 4.31
N THR A 9 1.71 -10.04 4.36
CA THR A 9 2.00 -8.64 4.11
C THR A 9 0.88 -7.81 4.72
N VAL A 10 1.19 -6.56 5.01
CA VAL A 10 0.25 -5.63 5.59
C VAL A 10 -0.14 -4.62 4.52
N HIS A 11 -1.44 -4.44 4.36
CA HIS A 11 -1.93 -3.48 3.37
C HIS A 11 -1.48 -2.07 3.76
N PRO A 12 -1.06 -1.25 2.79
CA PRO A 12 -0.61 0.12 3.09
C PRO A 12 -1.64 0.95 3.86
N GLY A 13 -2.93 0.68 3.66
CA GLY A 13 -3.97 1.37 4.41
C GLY A 13 -3.89 1.12 5.90
N GLU A 14 -3.49 -0.08 6.28
CA GLU A 14 -3.32 -0.37 7.70
C GLU A 14 -2.09 0.34 8.27
N ILE A 15 -1.01 0.40 7.49
CA ILE A 15 0.17 1.13 7.92
C ILE A 15 -0.15 2.60 8.10
N LEU A 16 -0.90 3.17 7.15
CA LEU A 16 -1.34 4.55 7.25
C LEU A 16 -2.13 4.77 8.54
N ARG A 17 -3.05 3.87 8.83
CA ARG A 17 -3.90 4.01 10.00
C ARG A 17 -3.13 3.87 11.30
N THR A 18 -2.30 2.83 11.41
CA THR A 18 -1.66 2.52 12.69
C THR A 18 -0.40 3.33 12.94
N GLU A 19 0.37 3.62 11.89
CA GLU A 19 1.66 4.27 12.06
C GLU A 19 1.60 5.79 11.95
N PHE A 20 0.56 6.32 11.33
CA PHE A 20 0.46 7.76 11.09
C PHE A 20 -0.77 8.36 11.76
N MET A 21 -1.94 7.79 11.49
CA MET A 21 -3.17 8.41 11.97
C MET A 21 -3.34 8.26 13.47
N GLU A 22 -3.15 7.05 13.99
CA GLU A 22 -3.35 6.83 15.42
C GLU A 22 -2.39 7.64 16.27
N PRO A 23 -1.09 7.62 16.00
CA PRO A 23 -0.19 8.45 16.81
C PRO A 23 -0.49 9.94 16.73
N MET A 24 -0.96 10.41 15.58
CA MET A 24 -1.24 11.83 15.38
C MET A 24 -2.67 12.17 15.70
N LYS A 25 -3.47 11.19 16.10
CA LYS A 25 -4.88 11.39 16.47
C LYS A 25 -5.69 12.00 15.32
N ILE A 26 -5.43 11.51 14.12
CA ILE A 26 -6.14 11.95 12.92
C ILE A 26 -7.25 10.94 12.63
N THR A 27 -8.49 11.43 12.53
CA THR A 27 -9.62 10.57 12.19
C THR A 27 -9.70 10.39 10.67
N ALA A 28 -10.39 9.33 10.24
CA ALA A 28 -10.59 9.10 8.82
C ALA A 28 -11.31 10.26 8.16
N TYR A 29 -12.32 10.81 8.86
CA TYR A 29 -13.05 11.97 8.34
C TYR A 29 -12.11 13.16 8.13
N ARG A 30 -11.27 13.43 9.11
CA ARG A 30 -10.34 14.56 9.02
C ARG A 30 -9.35 14.35 7.88
N LEU A 31 -8.85 13.14 7.77
CA LEU A 31 -7.89 12.84 6.70
C LEU A 31 -8.54 13.02 5.33
N ALA A 32 -9.74 12.48 5.14
CA ALA A 32 -10.42 12.61 3.85
C ALA A 32 -10.64 14.07 3.51
N LYS A 33 -11.00 14.87 4.49
CA LYS A 33 -11.24 16.28 4.29
C LYS A 33 -9.95 17.01 3.93
N ASP A 34 -8.90 16.76 4.70
CA ASP A 34 -7.63 17.44 4.50
C ASP A 34 -6.97 17.05 3.19
N LEU A 35 -7.13 15.80 2.76
CA LEU A 35 -6.62 15.35 1.49
C LEU A 35 -7.50 15.77 0.31
N ASP A 36 -8.70 16.25 0.60
CA ASP A 36 -9.69 16.51 -0.44
C ASP A 36 -9.89 15.28 -1.31
N PHE A 37 -10.04 14.11 -0.66
CA PHE A 37 -10.07 12.85 -1.37
C PHE A 37 -10.88 11.82 -0.57
N PRO A 38 -12.20 11.71 -0.83
CA PRO A 38 -13.01 10.72 -0.10
C PRO A 38 -12.60 9.29 -0.37
N GLY A 39 -11.92 9.02 -1.48
CA GLY A 39 -11.46 7.67 -1.77
C GLY A 39 -10.51 7.11 -0.74
N ILE A 40 -9.98 7.96 0.14
CA ILE A 40 -9.08 7.47 1.18
C ILE A 40 -9.79 6.51 2.14
N TYR A 41 -11.12 6.62 2.29
CA TYR A 41 -11.85 5.70 3.14
C TYR A 41 -11.65 4.25 2.69
N ASP A 42 -11.69 4.02 1.37
CA ASP A 42 -11.50 2.67 0.86
C ASP A 42 -10.08 2.18 1.01
N VAL A 43 -9.10 3.10 0.91
CA VAL A 43 -7.71 2.75 1.19
C VAL A 43 -7.57 2.31 2.64
N LEU A 44 -8.19 3.04 3.55
CA LEU A 44 -8.12 2.71 4.98
C LEU A 44 -8.81 1.40 5.31
N ARG A 45 -9.81 1.02 4.52
CA ARG A 45 -10.49 -0.27 4.68
C ARG A 45 -9.75 -1.39 3.99
N CYS A 46 -8.60 -1.10 3.40
CA CYS A 46 -7.79 -2.08 2.69
C CYS A 46 -8.50 -2.62 1.45
N LYS A 47 -9.39 -1.84 0.87
CA LYS A 47 -10.14 -2.24 -0.32
C LYS A 47 -9.71 -1.50 -1.56
N ARG A 48 -8.72 -0.64 -1.43
CA ARG A 48 -8.26 0.15 -2.56
C ARG A 48 -6.76 0.37 -2.41
N ALA A 49 -6.05 0.27 -3.52
CA ALA A 49 -4.61 0.49 -3.54
C ALA A 49 -4.30 1.98 -3.47
N ILE A 50 -3.09 2.29 -3.03
CA ILE A 50 -2.59 3.65 -3.09
C ILE A 50 -2.13 3.91 -4.51
N SER A 51 -2.83 4.79 -5.20
CA SER A 51 -2.46 5.22 -6.54
C SER A 51 -1.39 6.30 -6.46
N ALA A 52 -0.83 6.64 -7.62
CA ALA A 52 0.17 7.70 -7.68
C ALA A 52 -0.40 9.01 -7.17
N GLU A 53 -1.64 9.33 -7.53
CA GLU A 53 -2.23 10.58 -7.06
C GLU A 53 -2.45 10.55 -5.54
N THR A 54 -2.91 9.43 -5.02
CA THR A 54 -3.08 9.29 -3.57
C THR A 54 -1.73 9.45 -2.87
N ALA A 55 -0.68 8.87 -3.45
CA ALA A 55 0.66 8.99 -2.89
C ALA A 55 1.13 10.43 -2.86
N LEU A 56 0.81 11.20 -3.90
CA LEU A 56 1.16 12.61 -3.93
C LEU A 56 0.43 13.38 -2.83
N ARG A 57 -0.85 13.08 -2.65
CA ARG A 57 -1.64 13.75 -1.60
C ARG A 57 -1.12 13.40 -0.20
N LEU A 58 -0.84 12.13 0.03
CA LEU A 58 -0.32 11.70 1.32
C LEU A 58 1.07 12.26 1.59
N GLY A 59 1.89 12.30 0.54
CA GLY A 59 3.23 12.86 0.68
C GLY A 59 3.20 14.32 1.09
N LYS A 60 2.32 15.08 0.46
CA LYS A 60 2.18 16.49 0.80
C LYS A 60 1.66 16.65 2.22
N TYR A 61 0.67 15.85 2.58
CA TYR A 61 0.02 15.97 3.88
C TYR A 61 0.98 15.62 5.03
N PHE A 62 1.68 14.51 4.89
CA PHE A 62 2.55 14.02 5.96
C PHE A 62 4.01 14.46 5.83
N GLY A 63 4.35 15.14 4.74
CA GLY A 63 5.71 15.63 4.57
C GLY A 63 6.71 14.55 4.21
N LEU A 64 6.25 13.50 3.54
CA LEU A 64 7.10 12.42 3.07
C LEU A 64 7.03 12.35 1.55
N PRO A 65 8.07 11.82 0.90
CA PRO A 65 8.01 11.70 -0.56
C PRO A 65 6.87 10.78 -0.98
N ALA A 66 6.24 11.12 -2.11
CA ALA A 66 5.20 10.24 -2.65
C ALA A 66 5.75 8.85 -2.90
N GLN A 67 7.03 8.74 -3.24
CA GLN A 67 7.65 7.45 -3.48
C GLN A 67 7.60 6.53 -2.26
N PHE A 68 7.65 7.12 -1.07
CA PHE A 68 7.51 6.31 0.15
C PHE A 68 6.18 5.55 0.14
N TRP A 69 5.11 6.26 -0.18
CA TRP A 69 3.79 5.64 -0.20
C TRP A 69 3.64 4.62 -1.32
N MET A 70 4.23 4.93 -2.49
CA MET A 70 4.22 3.98 -3.60
C MET A 70 5.03 2.74 -3.28
N ASN A 71 6.14 2.90 -2.55
CA ASN A 71 6.94 1.74 -2.17
C ASN A 71 6.18 0.80 -1.24
N LEU A 72 5.38 1.35 -0.33
CA LEU A 72 4.55 0.51 0.52
C LEU A 72 3.57 -0.32 -0.31
N GLN A 73 2.96 0.31 -1.30
CA GLN A 73 2.01 -0.39 -2.16
C GLN A 73 2.71 -1.44 -3.01
N ALA A 74 3.85 -1.08 -3.59
CA ALA A 74 4.58 -2.01 -4.44
C ALA A 74 5.03 -3.24 -3.67
N GLU A 75 5.52 -3.05 -2.46
CA GLU A 75 5.95 -4.16 -1.62
C GLU A 75 4.79 -5.09 -1.31
N HIS A 76 3.65 -4.52 -0.98
CA HIS A 76 2.45 -5.30 -0.71
C HIS A 76 2.04 -6.10 -1.94
N ASP A 77 2.00 -5.44 -3.09
CA ASP A 77 1.57 -6.08 -4.32
C ASP A 77 2.52 -7.21 -4.72
N LEU A 78 3.82 -6.98 -4.59
CA LEU A 78 4.80 -7.99 -4.95
C LEU A 78 4.69 -9.23 -4.06
N ARG A 79 4.47 -9.03 -2.78
CA ARG A 79 4.32 -10.17 -1.87
C ARG A 79 3.08 -10.98 -2.18
N LEU A 80 1.98 -10.30 -2.49
CA LEU A 80 0.77 -11.01 -2.87
C LEU A 80 0.96 -11.77 -4.18
N ALA A 81 1.54 -11.11 -5.17
CA ALA A 81 1.74 -11.74 -6.48
C ALA A 81 2.69 -12.93 -6.37
N ALA A 82 3.73 -12.80 -5.57
CA ALA A 82 4.72 -13.87 -5.44
C ALA A 82 4.11 -15.14 -4.86
N ALA A 83 3.07 -14.99 -4.04
CA ALA A 83 2.45 -16.15 -3.42
C ALA A 83 1.67 -17.01 -4.43
N THR A 84 1.22 -16.42 -5.52
CA THR A 84 0.37 -17.12 -6.49
C THR A 84 0.91 -17.14 -7.90
N ALA A 85 1.93 -16.35 -8.20
CA ALA A 85 2.45 -16.27 -9.57
C ALA A 85 3.06 -17.59 -9.97
N LYS A 86 2.80 -17.97 -11.19
CA LYS A 86 3.33 -19.21 -11.74
C LYS A 86 4.49 -18.87 -12.66
N LEU A 87 5.68 -19.03 -12.13
CA LEU A 87 6.87 -18.59 -12.81
C LEU A 87 7.69 -19.73 -13.41
N GLU A 88 7.24 -20.97 -13.25
CA GLU A 88 8.00 -22.13 -13.73
C GLU A 88 8.27 -22.07 -15.23
N ARG A 89 7.37 -21.47 -15.97
CA ARG A 89 7.53 -21.40 -17.42
C ARG A 89 8.26 -20.17 -17.89
N VAL A 90 8.55 -19.27 -16.97
CA VAL A 90 9.35 -18.10 -17.31
C VAL A 90 10.80 -18.54 -17.35
N LYS A 91 11.43 -18.36 -18.50
CA LYS A 91 12.81 -18.76 -18.65
C LYS A 91 13.71 -17.57 -18.44
N ALA A 92 14.68 -17.76 -17.56
CA ALA A 92 15.65 -16.71 -17.36
C ALA A 92 16.47 -16.54 -18.63
N ARG A 93 16.65 -15.31 -19.05
CA ARG A 93 17.51 -15.04 -20.19
C ARG A 93 18.94 -14.99 -19.69
N THR A 94 19.76 -15.93 -20.18
CA THR A 94 21.16 -15.93 -19.79
C THR A 94 21.87 -14.79 -20.48
N ALA A 95 22.72 -14.13 -19.74
CA ALA A 95 23.56 -13.10 -20.32
C ALA A 95 24.55 -13.76 -21.25
N ALA A 96 24.71 -13.22 -22.42
CA ALA A 96 25.66 -13.77 -23.39
C ALA A 96 26.99 -13.10 -23.23
#